data_b6365ba2eb00a0e6ca1703a445ddaf60
#
_entry.id   b6365ba2eb00a0e6ca1703a445ddaf60
#
_cell.length_a   1.000
_cell.length_b   1.000
_cell.length_c   1.000
_cell.angle_alpha   90.00
_cell.angle_beta   90.00
_cell.angle_gamma   90.00
#
_symmetry.space_group_name_H-M   'P 1'
#
loop_
_entity.id
_entity.type
_entity.pdbx_description
1 polymer ?
#
loop_
_entity_poly.entity_id
_entity_poly.type
_entity_poly.pdbx_seq_one_letter_code
_entity_poly.pdbx_strand_id
1 'polypeptide(L)'
;METEREKMRANLLRAVSHDLRTPLTSIYGACSTVTENYDSLGKEQALKLLREACEDAQWLNRMVENLLSVTRFDGEQVAVKKTPTVLEELLDAVLVKFKKRCPDVPVQLELPEDFVMIPMDSMLIQQVLMNLLENAVLHAEGMTTLTLRVFTLGSRAVFEVKDDGCGIPKERLRTLFR
;
A
#
# COMPACT_ATOMS: atom_id res chain seq x y z
N MET A 1 -19.53 25.16 3.61
CA MET A 1 -18.43 24.24 4.02
C MET A 1 -18.89 22.79 4.17
N GLU A 2 -20.05 22.53 4.77
CA GLU A 2 -20.62 21.17 4.88
C GLU A 2 -20.93 20.53 3.51
N THR A 3 -21.51 21.30 2.59
CA THR A 3 -21.88 20.84 1.24
C THR A 3 -20.69 20.47 0.33
N GLU A 4 -19.50 21.01 0.52
CA GLU A 4 -18.30 20.60 -0.24
C GLU A 4 -17.72 19.29 0.27
N ARG A 5 -17.73 19.08 1.59
CA ARG A 5 -17.32 17.79 2.21
C ARG A 5 -18.25 16.66 1.80
N GLU A 6 -19.56 16.89 1.80
CA GLU A 6 -20.54 15.88 1.36
C GLU A 6 -20.37 15.52 -0.12
N LYS A 7 -20.14 16.50 -0.98
CA LYS A 7 -19.84 16.27 -2.40
C LYS A 7 -18.55 15.50 -2.60
N MET A 8 -17.49 15.87 -1.87
CA MET A 8 -16.20 15.14 -1.92
C MET A 8 -16.36 13.69 -1.46
N ARG A 9 -17.10 13.46 -0.37
CA ARG A 9 -17.40 12.14 0.15
C ARG A 9 -18.21 11.29 -0.84
N ALA A 10 -19.23 11.88 -1.47
CA ALA A 10 -20.01 11.21 -2.50
C ALA A 10 -19.19 10.86 -3.74
N ASN A 11 -18.30 11.76 -4.18
CA ASN A 11 -17.42 11.52 -5.31
C ASN A 11 -16.38 10.44 -4.99
N LEU A 12 -15.81 10.44 -3.79
CA LEU A 12 -14.88 9.42 -3.31
C LEU A 12 -15.56 8.04 -3.28
N LEU A 13 -16.77 7.95 -2.70
CA LEU A 13 -17.53 6.70 -2.65
C LEU A 13 -17.88 6.17 -4.05
N ARG A 14 -18.17 7.07 -5.00
CA ARG A 14 -18.47 6.69 -6.38
C ARG A 14 -17.22 6.17 -7.09
N ALA A 15 -16.08 6.85 -6.94
CA ALA A 15 -14.80 6.43 -7.51
C ALA A 15 -14.37 5.08 -6.93
N VAL A 16 -14.40 4.93 -5.60
CA VAL A 16 -14.09 3.68 -4.90
C VAL A 16 -15.02 2.55 -5.36
N SER A 17 -16.33 2.80 -5.48
CA SER A 17 -17.29 1.78 -5.93
C SER A 17 -17.01 1.32 -7.37
N HIS A 18 -16.58 2.23 -8.24
CA HIS A 18 -16.17 1.88 -9.60
C HIS A 18 -14.90 1.03 -9.59
N ASP A 19 -13.90 1.45 -8.85
CA ASP A 19 -12.59 0.78 -8.81
C ASP A 19 -12.65 -0.59 -8.12
N LEU A 20 -13.56 -0.79 -7.16
CA LEU A 20 -13.84 -2.10 -6.56
C LEU A 20 -14.58 -3.05 -7.53
N ARG A 21 -15.44 -2.52 -8.40
CA ARG A 21 -16.26 -3.35 -9.30
C ARG A 21 -15.41 -4.08 -10.35
N THR A 22 -14.37 -3.45 -10.87
CA THR A 22 -13.52 -4.02 -11.93
C THR A 22 -12.87 -5.33 -11.50
N PRO A 23 -12.08 -5.39 -10.40
CA PRO A 23 -11.48 -6.63 -9.94
C PRO A 23 -12.52 -7.66 -9.46
N LEU A 24 -13.63 -7.22 -8.85
CA LEU A 24 -14.73 -8.14 -8.49
C LEU A 24 -15.31 -8.84 -9.73
N THR A 25 -15.52 -8.11 -10.81
CA THR A 25 -16.01 -8.69 -12.08
C THR A 25 -14.99 -9.65 -12.68
N SER A 26 -13.69 -9.33 -12.61
CA SER A 26 -12.61 -10.21 -13.06
C SER A 26 -12.57 -11.51 -12.25
N ILE A 27 -12.61 -11.43 -10.92
CA ILE A 27 -12.66 -12.61 -10.02
C ILE A 27 -13.88 -13.47 -10.34
N TYR A 28 -15.05 -12.85 -10.44
CA TYR A 28 -16.28 -13.57 -10.74
C TYR A 28 -16.19 -14.27 -12.11
N GLY A 29 -15.71 -13.57 -13.14
CA GLY A 29 -15.52 -14.12 -14.48
C GLY A 29 -14.54 -15.30 -14.51
N ALA A 30 -13.42 -15.19 -13.81
CA ALA A 30 -12.45 -16.26 -13.70
C ALA A 30 -13.03 -17.50 -13.02
N CYS A 31 -13.70 -17.31 -11.87
CA CYS A 31 -14.36 -18.40 -11.14
C CYS A 31 -15.48 -19.05 -11.96
N SER A 32 -16.34 -18.25 -12.62
CA SER A 32 -17.43 -18.73 -13.46
C SER A 32 -16.90 -19.57 -14.63
N THR A 33 -15.87 -19.04 -15.32
CA THR A 33 -15.23 -19.73 -16.45
C THR A 33 -14.67 -21.09 -16.02
N VAL A 34 -13.97 -21.15 -14.89
CA VAL A 34 -13.42 -22.41 -14.36
C VAL A 34 -14.56 -23.38 -14.00
N THR A 35 -15.61 -22.89 -13.36
CA THR A 35 -16.73 -23.73 -12.90
C THR A 35 -17.55 -24.27 -14.06
N GLU A 36 -17.88 -23.44 -15.04
CA GLU A 36 -18.72 -23.82 -16.17
C GLU A 36 -18.01 -24.71 -17.19
N ASN A 37 -16.67 -24.61 -17.28
CA ASN A 37 -15.87 -25.34 -18.25
C ASN A 37 -14.89 -26.34 -17.60
N TYR A 38 -15.19 -26.79 -16.39
CA TYR A 38 -14.27 -27.63 -15.59
C TYR A 38 -13.71 -28.84 -16.36
N ASP A 39 -14.56 -29.54 -17.10
CA ASP A 39 -14.17 -30.76 -17.84
C ASP A 39 -13.45 -30.47 -19.16
N SER A 40 -13.59 -29.27 -19.72
CA SER A 40 -13.03 -28.87 -21.02
C SER A 40 -11.85 -27.92 -20.90
N LEU A 41 -11.70 -27.26 -19.75
CA LEU A 41 -10.63 -26.30 -19.51
C LEU A 41 -9.30 -27.00 -19.19
N GLY A 42 -8.27 -26.69 -19.94
CA GLY A 42 -6.93 -27.22 -19.66
C GLY A 42 -6.41 -26.77 -18.28
N LYS A 43 -5.72 -27.67 -17.58
CA LYS A 43 -5.19 -27.40 -16.22
C LYS A 43 -4.39 -26.11 -16.11
N GLU A 44 -3.53 -25.82 -17.11
CA GLU A 44 -2.74 -24.58 -17.13
C GLU A 44 -3.60 -23.34 -17.21
N GLN A 45 -4.63 -23.39 -18.03
CA GLN A 45 -5.56 -22.27 -18.24
C GLN A 45 -6.41 -22.05 -16.98
N ALA A 46 -6.89 -23.10 -16.33
CA ALA A 46 -7.59 -23.02 -15.05
C ALA A 46 -6.70 -22.40 -13.96
N LEU A 47 -5.46 -22.86 -13.86
CA LEU A 47 -4.50 -22.32 -12.90
C LEU A 47 -4.17 -20.85 -13.15
N LYS A 48 -4.07 -20.43 -14.42
CA LYS A 48 -3.86 -19.03 -14.78
C LYS A 48 -5.01 -18.15 -14.31
N LEU A 49 -6.25 -18.53 -14.64
CA LEU A 49 -7.46 -17.79 -14.23
C LEU A 49 -7.57 -17.69 -12.69
N LEU A 50 -7.29 -18.77 -11.97
CA LEU A 50 -7.32 -18.77 -10.52
C LEU A 50 -6.22 -17.87 -9.90
N ARG A 51 -5.04 -17.81 -10.50
CA ARG A 51 -3.98 -16.87 -10.04
C ARG A 51 -4.39 -15.43 -10.24
N GLU A 52 -4.91 -15.09 -11.42
CA GLU A 52 -5.43 -13.73 -11.71
C GLU A 52 -6.53 -13.35 -10.70
N ALA A 53 -7.46 -14.25 -10.42
CA ALA A 53 -8.50 -14.02 -9.41
C ALA A 53 -7.91 -13.82 -7.99
N CYS A 54 -6.89 -14.57 -7.63
CA CYS A 54 -6.21 -14.38 -6.34
C CYS A 54 -5.48 -13.04 -6.24
N GLU A 55 -4.84 -12.60 -7.31
CA GLU A 55 -4.15 -11.29 -7.38
C GLU A 55 -5.16 -10.14 -7.24
N ASP A 56 -6.28 -10.22 -7.95
CA ASP A 56 -7.37 -9.25 -7.86
C ASP A 56 -7.99 -9.22 -6.45
N ALA A 57 -8.17 -10.38 -5.82
CA ALA A 57 -8.66 -10.46 -4.44
C ALA A 57 -7.69 -9.83 -3.43
N GLN A 58 -6.40 -10.04 -3.59
CA GLN A 58 -5.37 -9.41 -2.76
C GLN A 58 -5.35 -7.90 -2.96
N TRP A 59 -5.51 -7.44 -4.20
CA TRP A 59 -5.61 -6.01 -4.51
C TRP A 59 -6.82 -5.37 -3.83
N LEU A 60 -8.00 -6.01 -3.91
CA LEU A 60 -9.22 -5.57 -3.22
C LEU A 60 -9.02 -5.45 -1.71
N ASN A 61 -8.37 -6.44 -1.11
CA ASN A 61 -8.13 -6.44 0.33
C ASN A 61 -7.25 -5.24 0.75
N ARG A 62 -6.18 -4.96 0.00
CA ARG A 62 -5.36 -3.77 0.21
C ARG A 62 -6.15 -2.47 0.05
N MET A 63 -7.01 -2.39 -0.96
CA MET A 63 -7.85 -1.20 -1.19
C MET A 63 -8.82 -0.96 -0.04
N VAL A 64 -9.44 -2.01 0.49
CA VAL A 64 -10.34 -1.92 1.65
C VAL A 64 -9.57 -1.48 2.90
N GLU A 65 -8.38 -2.02 3.15
CA GLU A 65 -7.52 -1.59 4.28
C GLU A 65 -7.17 -0.10 4.17
N ASN A 66 -6.82 0.38 2.98
CA ASN A 66 -6.53 1.79 2.73
C ASN A 66 -7.76 2.68 2.94
N LEU A 67 -8.93 2.23 2.46
CA LEU A 67 -10.19 2.96 2.62
C LEU A 67 -10.61 3.07 4.09
N LEU A 68 -10.50 1.98 4.85
CA LEU A 68 -10.75 1.98 6.29
C LEU A 68 -9.80 2.91 7.05
N SER A 69 -8.58 3.04 6.59
CA SER A 69 -7.64 4.01 7.13
C SER A 69 -8.11 5.45 6.92
N VAL A 70 -8.55 5.77 5.70
CA VAL A 70 -9.08 7.11 5.36
C VAL A 70 -10.36 7.42 6.14
N THR A 71 -11.28 6.46 6.25
CA THR A 71 -12.57 6.67 6.95
C THR A 71 -12.43 6.82 8.47
N ARG A 72 -11.40 6.23 9.06
CA ARG A 72 -11.07 6.48 10.48
C ARG A 72 -10.65 7.92 10.76
N PHE A 73 -10.16 8.64 9.73
CA PHE A 73 -9.80 10.06 9.85
C PHE A 73 -11.01 11.02 9.71
N ASP A 74 -12.15 10.55 9.16
CA ASP A 74 -13.31 11.42 8.87
C ASP A 74 -14.32 11.56 10.03
N GLY A 75 -14.25 10.74 11.07
CA GLY A 75 -15.32 10.64 12.08
C GLY A 75 -15.05 11.26 13.45
N GLU A 76 -13.84 11.26 13.93
CA GLU A 76 -13.39 11.91 15.17
C GLU A 76 -11.97 12.39 14.93
N GLN A 77 -11.56 13.52 15.55
CA GLN A 77 -10.16 13.91 15.56
C GLN A 77 -9.34 12.72 16.00
N VAL A 78 -8.72 12.00 15.05
CA VAL A 78 -7.78 10.95 15.40
C VAL A 78 -6.66 11.64 16.16
N ALA A 79 -6.73 11.57 17.47
CA ALA A 79 -5.69 12.06 18.34
C ALA A 79 -4.46 11.19 18.07
N VAL A 80 -3.55 11.69 17.22
CA VAL A 80 -2.27 11.05 16.97
C VAL A 80 -1.57 10.84 18.30
N LYS A 81 -1.50 9.61 18.75
CA LYS A 81 -0.91 9.26 20.04
C LYS A 81 0.60 9.12 19.89
N LYS A 82 1.30 10.24 20.07
CA LYS A 82 2.77 10.25 20.02
C LYS A 82 3.34 9.61 21.27
N THR A 83 3.93 8.43 21.14
CA THR A 83 4.71 7.76 22.18
C THR A 83 6.18 7.68 21.77
N PRO A 84 7.14 7.82 22.68
CA PRO A 84 8.54 7.57 22.39
C PRO A 84 8.70 6.17 21.79
N THR A 85 9.17 6.08 20.57
CA THR A 85 9.29 4.83 19.82
C THR A 85 10.76 4.65 19.40
N VAL A 86 11.31 3.50 19.69
CA VAL A 86 12.66 3.11 19.24
C VAL A 86 12.63 2.87 17.75
N LEU A 87 13.51 3.54 17.01
CA LEU A 87 13.53 3.51 15.54
C LEU A 87 13.74 2.09 15.01
N GLU A 88 14.70 1.36 15.55
CA GLU A 88 15.01 0.00 15.12
C GLU A 88 13.83 -0.94 15.30
N GLU A 89 13.13 -0.88 16.43
CA GLU A 89 11.95 -1.73 16.69
C GLU A 89 10.82 -1.44 15.68
N LEU A 90 10.61 -0.17 15.33
CA LEU A 90 9.63 0.23 14.33
C LEU A 90 9.98 -0.37 12.96
N LEU A 91 11.23 -0.26 12.55
CA LEU A 91 11.68 -0.70 11.23
C LEU A 91 11.72 -2.22 11.14
N ASP A 92 12.14 -2.91 12.18
CA ASP A 92 12.08 -4.38 12.24
C ASP A 92 10.64 -4.87 12.07
N ALA A 93 9.68 -4.24 12.76
CA ALA A 93 8.27 -4.58 12.62
C ALA A 93 7.75 -4.36 11.18
N VAL A 94 8.17 -3.28 10.52
CA VAL A 94 7.83 -2.99 9.12
C VAL A 94 8.45 -4.04 8.19
N LEU A 95 9.75 -4.30 8.32
CA LEU A 95 10.47 -5.21 7.44
C LEU A 95 10.00 -6.66 7.58
N VAL A 96 9.68 -7.10 8.80
CA VAL A 96 9.09 -8.44 9.02
C VAL A 96 7.73 -8.57 8.32
N LYS A 97 6.88 -7.55 8.40
CA LYS A 97 5.58 -7.51 7.70
C LYS A 97 5.76 -7.47 6.18
N PHE A 98 6.68 -6.62 5.71
CA PHE A 98 6.96 -6.48 4.28
C PHE A 98 7.50 -7.78 3.69
N LYS A 99 8.46 -8.43 4.34
CA LYS A 99 9.04 -9.71 3.88
C LYS A 99 8.00 -10.83 3.78
N LYS A 100 6.97 -10.82 4.64
CA LYS A 100 5.86 -11.79 4.54
C LYS A 100 4.99 -11.57 3.28
N ARG A 101 4.85 -10.31 2.84
CA ARG A 101 4.03 -9.96 1.67
C ARG A 101 4.82 -9.99 0.36
N CYS A 102 6.09 -9.60 0.41
CA CYS A 102 7.00 -9.49 -0.73
C CYS A 102 8.32 -10.22 -0.42
N PRO A 103 8.32 -11.57 -0.34
CA PRO A 103 9.48 -12.35 0.12
C PRO A 103 10.70 -12.22 -0.78
N ASP A 104 10.49 -11.98 -2.08
CA ASP A 104 11.53 -11.96 -3.12
C ASP A 104 12.12 -10.56 -3.34
N VAL A 105 11.62 -9.53 -2.64
CA VAL A 105 12.09 -8.15 -2.78
C VAL A 105 12.99 -7.78 -1.61
N PRO A 106 14.32 -7.67 -1.83
CA PRO A 106 15.24 -7.21 -0.79
C PRO A 106 15.08 -5.70 -0.57
N VAL A 107 15.05 -5.28 0.69
CA VAL A 107 15.08 -3.87 1.08
C VAL A 107 16.44 -3.56 1.67
N GLN A 108 17.12 -2.57 1.11
CA GLN A 108 18.33 -2.00 1.70
C GLN A 108 17.94 -1.02 2.80
N LEU A 109 18.51 -1.19 3.99
CA LEU A 109 18.23 -0.36 5.15
C LEU A 109 19.41 0.55 5.44
N GLU A 110 19.17 1.86 5.48
CA GLU A 110 20.16 2.87 5.87
C GLU A 110 19.66 3.60 7.11
N LEU A 111 20.38 3.47 8.23
CA LEU A 111 20.03 4.02 9.54
C LEU A 111 21.09 5.00 10.03
N PRO A 112 20.71 5.95 10.92
CA PRO A 112 21.69 6.70 11.68
C PRO A 112 22.53 5.75 12.55
N GLU A 113 23.79 6.10 12.78
CA GLU A 113 24.71 5.30 13.64
C GLU A 113 24.31 5.38 15.13
N ASP A 114 23.66 6.47 15.53
CA ASP A 114 23.25 6.69 16.91
C ASP A 114 21.87 6.06 17.18
N PHE A 115 21.66 5.64 18.43
CA PHE A 115 20.34 5.22 18.93
C PHE A 115 19.34 6.37 18.85
N VAL A 116 18.24 6.18 18.14
CA VAL A 116 17.23 7.21 17.91
C VAL A 116 15.88 6.77 18.48
N MET A 117 15.33 7.63 19.33
CA MET A 117 13.98 7.50 19.86
C MET A 117 13.14 8.67 19.37
N ILE A 118 12.01 8.38 18.71
CA ILE A 118 11.20 9.41 18.06
C ILE A 118 9.78 9.37 18.65
N PRO A 119 9.23 10.51 19.14
CA PRO A 119 7.83 10.58 19.54
C PRO A 119 6.91 10.48 18.32
N MET A 120 6.27 9.34 18.14
CA MET A 120 5.38 9.09 16.99
C MET A 120 4.24 8.13 17.35
N ASP A 121 3.24 8.08 16.49
CA ASP A 121 2.27 6.99 16.47
C ASP A 121 2.85 5.86 15.61
N SER A 122 3.40 4.84 16.27
CA SER A 122 4.12 3.75 15.61
C SER A 122 3.23 2.98 14.62
N MET A 123 1.94 2.81 14.92
CA MET A 123 1.03 2.09 14.02
C MET A 123 0.78 2.87 12.72
N LEU A 124 0.57 4.18 12.83
CA LEU A 124 0.37 5.04 11.65
C LEU A 124 1.62 5.12 10.79
N ILE A 125 2.78 5.27 11.41
CA ILE A 125 4.05 5.31 10.66
C ILE A 125 4.35 3.96 10.01
N GLN A 126 4.14 2.83 10.69
CA GLN A 126 4.25 1.50 10.09
C GLN A 126 3.37 1.38 8.84
N GLN A 127 2.11 1.86 8.92
CA GLN A 127 1.20 1.79 7.79
C GLN A 127 1.67 2.65 6.61
N VAL A 128 2.17 3.87 6.89
CA VAL A 128 2.73 4.75 5.84
C VAL A 128 3.92 4.07 5.15
N LEU A 129 4.86 3.52 5.92
CA LEU A 129 6.03 2.86 5.38
C LEU A 129 5.67 1.61 4.57
N MET A 130 4.74 0.80 5.06
CA MET A 130 4.22 -0.36 4.31
C MET A 130 3.61 0.06 2.98
N ASN A 131 2.76 1.09 2.97
CA ASN A 131 2.14 1.59 1.74
C ASN A 131 3.19 2.09 0.74
N LEU A 132 4.21 2.80 1.19
CA LEU A 132 5.28 3.30 0.31
C LEU A 132 6.12 2.15 -0.27
N LEU A 133 6.51 1.17 0.54
CA LEU A 133 7.27 0.01 0.10
C LEU A 133 6.45 -0.86 -0.89
N GLU A 134 5.18 -1.11 -0.59
CA GLU A 134 4.29 -1.86 -1.48
C GLU A 134 4.03 -1.10 -2.80
N ASN A 135 3.89 0.23 -2.76
CA ASN A 135 3.76 1.03 -3.97
C ASN A 135 4.99 0.94 -4.88
N ALA A 136 6.19 0.92 -4.31
CA ALA A 136 7.41 0.72 -5.08
C ALA A 136 7.38 -0.65 -5.78
N VAL A 137 7.03 -1.73 -5.09
CA VAL A 137 6.93 -3.07 -5.68
C VAL A 137 5.89 -3.14 -6.80
N LEU A 138 4.74 -2.47 -6.62
CA LEU A 138 3.62 -2.55 -7.57
C LEU A 138 3.80 -1.67 -8.82
N HIS A 139 4.50 -0.55 -8.69
CA HIS A 139 4.51 0.50 -9.72
C HIS A 139 5.88 0.85 -10.26
N ALA A 140 6.96 0.44 -9.61
CA ALA A 140 8.32 0.70 -10.07
C ALA A 140 8.77 -0.38 -11.05
N GLU A 141 8.24 -0.40 -12.27
CA GLU A 141 8.64 -1.34 -13.30
C GLU A 141 10.15 -1.29 -13.54
N GLY A 142 10.79 -2.45 -13.59
CA GLY A 142 12.23 -2.58 -13.78
C GLY A 142 13.05 -2.27 -12.54
N MET A 143 12.43 -2.10 -11.37
CA MET A 143 13.13 -1.88 -10.10
C MET A 143 14.07 -3.05 -9.79
N THR A 144 15.31 -2.71 -9.44
CA THR A 144 16.32 -3.67 -8.96
C THR A 144 16.70 -3.42 -7.50
N THR A 145 16.52 -2.18 -7.03
CA THR A 145 16.90 -1.76 -5.69
C THR A 145 15.75 -1.02 -5.01
N LEU A 146 15.43 -1.41 -3.78
CA LEU A 146 14.49 -0.72 -2.91
C LEU A 146 15.20 -0.37 -1.61
N THR A 147 15.27 0.93 -1.29
CA THR A 147 15.98 1.44 -0.12
C THR A 147 15.00 2.12 0.84
N LEU A 148 15.08 1.75 2.11
CA LEU A 148 14.44 2.48 3.21
C LEU A 148 15.54 3.16 4.03
N ARG A 149 15.57 4.49 3.96
CA ARG A 149 16.56 5.30 4.64
C ARG A 149 15.91 6.15 5.71
N VAL A 150 16.53 6.21 6.88
CA VAL A 150 16.10 7.11 7.95
C VAL A 150 17.28 7.96 8.40
N PHE A 151 17.05 9.25 8.49
CA PHE A 151 18.06 10.21 8.98
C PHE A 151 17.40 11.36 9.74
N THR A 152 18.17 12.06 10.53
CA THR A 152 17.71 13.23 11.29
C THR A 152 18.12 14.51 10.60
N LEU A 153 17.20 15.47 10.53
CA LEU A 153 17.44 16.81 10.01
C LEU A 153 17.00 17.84 11.06
N GLY A 154 17.94 18.31 11.87
CA GLY A 154 17.63 19.15 13.03
C GLY A 154 16.73 18.39 14.03
N SER A 155 15.53 18.91 14.30
CA SER A 155 14.54 18.30 15.21
C SER A 155 13.56 17.35 14.51
N ARG A 156 13.80 16.99 13.25
CA ARG A 156 12.90 16.13 12.45
C ARG A 156 13.60 14.82 12.09
N ALA A 157 12.86 13.73 12.14
CA ALA A 157 13.24 12.47 11.52
C ALA A 157 12.64 12.41 10.11
N VAL A 158 13.44 12.02 9.14
CA VAL A 158 13.06 11.86 7.74
C VAL A 158 13.12 10.38 7.40
N PHE A 159 12.00 9.85 6.91
CA PHE A 159 11.89 8.50 6.37
C PHE A 159 11.82 8.63 4.85
N GLU A 160 12.76 8.02 4.16
CA GLU A 160 12.87 8.04 2.71
C GLU A 160 12.73 6.61 2.17
N VAL A 161 11.76 6.39 1.27
CA VAL A 161 11.64 5.16 0.50
C VAL A 161 12.04 5.49 -0.93
N LYS A 162 13.05 4.81 -1.44
CA LYS A 162 13.61 5.05 -2.76
C LYS A 162 13.66 3.75 -3.56
N ASP A 163 13.13 3.79 -4.75
CA ASP A 163 13.26 2.77 -5.78
C ASP A 163 14.10 3.29 -6.96
N ASP A 164 14.61 2.39 -7.78
CA ASP A 164 15.34 2.66 -9.02
C ASP A 164 14.53 2.28 -10.27
N GLY A 165 13.20 2.19 -10.15
CA GLY A 165 12.30 1.81 -11.23
C GLY A 165 12.02 2.92 -12.23
N CYS A 166 10.97 2.73 -13.05
CA CYS A 166 10.60 3.62 -14.15
C CYS A 166 10.24 5.06 -13.75
N GLY A 167 10.03 5.31 -12.44
CA GLY A 167 9.63 6.62 -11.91
C GLY A 167 8.18 6.98 -12.25
N ILE A 168 7.80 8.20 -11.84
CA ILE A 168 6.44 8.72 -12.03
C ILE A 168 6.44 9.78 -13.15
N PRO A 169 5.56 9.68 -14.16
CA PRO A 169 5.43 10.68 -15.20
C PRO A 169 5.18 12.08 -14.64
N LYS A 170 5.85 13.10 -15.19
CA LYS A 170 5.78 14.50 -14.70
C LYS A 170 4.35 15.04 -14.59
N GLU A 171 3.46 14.57 -15.44
CA GLU A 171 2.04 14.96 -15.46
C GLU A 171 1.31 14.45 -14.21
N ARG A 172 1.64 13.24 -13.73
CA ARG A 172 1.05 12.64 -12.54
C ARG A 172 1.64 13.19 -11.24
N LEU A 173 2.93 13.63 -11.24
CA LEU A 173 3.56 14.22 -10.06
C LEU A 173 2.78 15.43 -9.51
N ARG A 174 2.13 16.22 -10.38
CA ARG A 174 1.35 17.41 -9.98
C ARG A 174 0.03 17.08 -9.30
N THR A 175 -0.47 15.86 -9.41
CA THR A 175 -1.78 15.41 -8.88
C THR A 175 -1.69 14.42 -7.74
N LEU A 176 -0.48 13.95 -7.40
CA LEU A 176 -0.24 12.92 -6.39
C LEU A 176 -0.72 13.28 -4.99
N PHE A 177 -0.75 14.57 -4.65
CA PHE A 177 -1.11 15.08 -3.31
C PHE A 177 -2.24 16.12 -3.35
N ARG A 178 -3.12 16.04 -4.36
CA ARG A 178 -4.28 16.94 -4.49
C ARG A 178 -5.59 16.24 -4.23
#